data_ee79ad29eecf3999df2229be3e538239
#
_entry.id   ee79ad29eecf3999df2229be3e538239
#
_cell.length_a   1.000
_cell.length_b   1.000
_cell.length_c   1.000
_cell.angle_alpha   90.00
_cell.angle_beta   90.00
_cell.angle_gamma   90.00
#
_symmetry.space_group_name_H-M   'P 1'
#
loop_
_entity.id
_entity.type
_entity.pdbx_description
1 polymer ?
#
loop_
_entity_poly.entity_id
_entity_poly.type
_entity_poly.pdbx_seq_one_letter_code
_entity_poly.pdbx_strand_id
1 'polypeptide(L)'
;INLLKGASYAAPTLTGVYDKTNDLRFALYYQASGSRYRFRKGGDIAQKCTFRTSELYLTKAEASAQLSDLPTARTTVIAFIKNRYTATAFNTLSTSIAAMTQTQLLDFIAQERQREFAVEGHRWFDLRRTTQKQINHTFNDQDYTLIENDPRYTLPFPLDARLNNPDL
;
A
#
# COMPACT_ATOMS: atom_id res chain seq x y z
N ILE A 1 1.87 -11.66 14.92
CA ILE A 1 1.76 -10.34 15.57
C ILE A 1 0.29 -9.97 15.59
N ASN A 2 -0.34 -10.06 16.76
CA ASN A 2 -1.76 -9.75 16.99
C ASN A 2 -1.96 -8.21 17.16
N LEU A 3 -1.42 -7.42 16.24
CA LEU A 3 -1.48 -5.94 16.33
C LEU A 3 -2.90 -5.36 16.12
N LEU A 4 -3.87 -6.19 15.77
CA LEU A 4 -5.22 -5.73 15.43
C LEU A 4 -6.33 -6.33 16.32
N LYS A 5 -5.99 -7.03 17.41
CA LYS A 5 -6.96 -7.40 18.43
C LYS A 5 -7.21 -6.19 19.35
N GLY A 6 -8.22 -5.45 19.02
CA GLY A 6 -8.68 -4.28 19.75
C GLY A 6 -9.43 -3.35 18.81
N ALA A 7 -9.98 -2.27 19.32
CA ALA A 7 -10.73 -1.29 18.54
C ALA A 7 -9.81 -0.40 17.68
N SER A 8 -8.93 -1.02 16.88
CA SER A 8 -8.07 -0.27 15.95
C SER A 8 -8.89 0.17 14.74
N TYR A 9 -8.88 1.46 14.48
CA TYR A 9 -9.55 2.06 13.34
C TYR A 9 -8.55 2.41 12.24
N ALA A 10 -8.99 2.24 11.00
CA ALA A 10 -8.22 2.68 9.86
C ALA A 10 -8.15 4.20 9.80
N ALA A 11 -6.96 4.73 9.56
CA ALA A 11 -6.78 6.16 9.36
C ALA A 11 -7.58 6.66 8.14
N PRO A 12 -8.17 7.86 8.20
CA PRO A 12 -8.89 8.45 7.06
C PRO A 12 -8.04 8.53 5.79
N THR A 13 -6.76 8.82 5.93
CA THR A 13 -5.79 8.85 4.83
C THR A 13 -5.64 7.50 4.12
N LEU A 14 -5.75 6.38 4.85
CA LEU A 14 -5.72 5.05 4.26
C LEU A 14 -7.06 4.69 3.59
N THR A 15 -8.18 4.97 4.25
CA THR A 15 -9.50 4.67 3.66
C THR A 15 -9.86 5.58 2.49
N GLY A 16 -9.27 6.77 2.44
CA GLY A 16 -9.46 7.75 1.37
C GLY A 16 -8.83 7.39 0.03
N VAL A 17 -7.89 6.40 0.00
CA VAL A 17 -7.29 5.97 -1.27
C VAL A 17 -8.17 5.00 -2.06
N TYR A 18 -9.28 4.54 -1.49
CA TYR A 18 -10.22 3.63 -2.14
C TYR A 18 -11.41 4.37 -2.72
N ASP A 19 -11.83 3.96 -3.90
CA ASP A 19 -13.22 4.18 -4.35
C ASP A 19 -14.12 3.20 -3.57
N LYS A 20 -14.76 3.70 -2.52
CA LYS A 20 -15.51 2.86 -1.59
C LYS A 20 -16.70 2.13 -2.22
N THR A 21 -17.16 2.60 -3.38
CA THR A 21 -18.28 2.02 -4.12
C THR A 21 -17.81 0.97 -5.11
N ASN A 22 -16.71 1.25 -5.81
CA ASN A 22 -16.30 0.46 -6.96
C ASN A 22 -15.08 -0.43 -6.70
N ASP A 23 -14.28 -0.15 -5.64
CA ASP A 23 -13.19 -1.02 -5.22
C ASP A 23 -13.74 -2.13 -4.32
N LEU A 24 -13.84 -3.33 -4.84
CA LEU A 24 -14.39 -4.49 -4.15
C LEU A 24 -13.60 -4.86 -2.88
N ARG A 25 -12.33 -4.48 -2.81
CA ARG A 25 -11.48 -4.71 -1.62
C ARG A 25 -11.96 -3.91 -0.43
N PHE A 26 -12.57 -2.74 -0.63
CA PHE A 26 -12.97 -1.88 0.47
C PHE A 26 -13.93 -2.60 1.43
N ALA A 27 -14.98 -3.19 0.91
CA ALA A 27 -15.95 -3.95 1.72
C ALA A 27 -15.36 -5.23 2.35
N LEU A 28 -14.31 -5.80 1.73
CA LEU A 28 -13.61 -6.98 2.27
C LEU A 28 -12.61 -6.61 3.39
N TYR A 29 -11.96 -5.45 3.29
CA TYR A 29 -10.88 -5.06 4.19
C TYR A 29 -11.35 -4.21 5.36
N TYR A 30 -12.50 -3.57 5.24
CA TYR A 30 -13.00 -2.61 6.20
C TYR A 30 -14.46 -2.85 6.57
N GLN A 31 -14.79 -2.58 7.81
CA GLN A 31 -16.16 -2.60 8.33
C GLN A 31 -16.49 -1.23 8.93
N ALA A 32 -17.60 -0.65 8.52
CA ALA A 32 -18.07 0.59 9.10
C ALA A 32 -18.39 0.43 10.61
N SER A 33 -18.00 1.40 11.41
CA SER A 33 -18.24 1.48 12.86
C SER A 33 -18.46 2.94 13.24
N GLY A 34 -19.71 3.39 13.21
CA GLY A 34 -20.05 4.81 13.28
C GLY A 34 -19.42 5.59 12.13
N SER A 35 -18.73 6.67 12.42
CA SER A 35 -18.02 7.50 11.44
C SER A 35 -16.64 6.94 11.02
N ARG A 36 -16.21 5.82 11.59
CA ARG A 36 -14.89 5.23 11.39
C ARG A 36 -15.00 3.87 10.71
N TYR A 37 -13.83 3.31 10.32
CA TYR A 37 -13.72 1.98 9.74
C TYR A 37 -12.78 1.11 10.56
N ARG A 38 -13.23 -0.09 10.93
CA ARG A 38 -12.38 -1.13 11.55
C ARG A 38 -11.76 -2.01 10.48
N PHE A 39 -10.57 -2.53 10.74
CA PHE A 39 -9.97 -3.54 9.88
C PHE A 39 -10.72 -4.86 9.98
N ARG A 40 -10.99 -5.43 8.81
CA ARG A 40 -11.62 -6.74 8.63
C ARG A 40 -10.76 -7.69 7.80
N LYS A 41 -9.74 -7.17 7.16
CA LYS A 41 -8.85 -7.94 6.29
C LYS A 41 -8.27 -9.11 7.07
N GLY A 42 -8.54 -10.34 6.56
CA GLY A 42 -8.08 -11.59 7.16
C GLY A 42 -9.03 -12.33 8.07
N GLY A 43 -10.21 -11.78 8.34
CA GLY A 43 -11.21 -12.45 9.19
C GLY A 43 -10.69 -12.72 10.60
N ASP A 44 -11.21 -13.79 11.20
CA ASP A 44 -10.85 -14.23 12.56
C ASP A 44 -9.58 -15.10 12.61
N ILE A 45 -9.04 -15.45 11.46
CA ILE A 45 -7.84 -16.29 11.36
C ILE A 45 -6.62 -15.42 11.52
N ALA A 46 -5.67 -15.86 12.34
CA ALA A 46 -4.37 -15.23 12.47
C ALA A 46 -3.77 -15.00 11.07
N GLN A 47 -3.64 -13.72 10.68
CA GLN A 47 -3.12 -13.35 9.38
C GLN A 47 -1.76 -13.96 9.19
N LYS A 48 -1.69 -14.85 8.27
CA LYS A 48 -0.42 -15.33 7.77
C LYS A 48 0.01 -14.38 6.68
N CYS A 49 0.98 -13.51 6.95
CA CYS A 49 1.68 -12.78 5.90
C CYS A 49 2.35 -13.84 5.03
N THR A 50 1.75 -14.12 3.90
CA THR A 50 2.25 -15.11 2.94
C THR A 50 2.58 -14.39 1.63
N PHE A 51 3.48 -14.97 0.88
CA PHE A 51 3.71 -14.53 -0.49
C PHE A 51 2.41 -14.61 -1.27
N ARG A 52 2.02 -13.47 -1.86
CA ARG A 52 0.77 -13.37 -2.60
C ARG A 52 1.08 -13.16 -4.08
N THR A 53 0.34 -13.83 -4.94
CA THR A 53 0.42 -13.64 -6.40
C THR A 53 0.23 -12.16 -6.79
N SER A 54 -0.54 -11.41 -6.00
CA SER A 54 -0.71 -9.95 -6.15
C SER A 54 0.62 -9.19 -6.16
N GLU A 55 1.58 -9.61 -5.32
CA GLU A 55 2.89 -8.98 -5.24
C GLU A 55 3.69 -9.19 -6.53
N LEU A 56 3.63 -10.39 -7.10
CA LEU A 56 4.30 -10.71 -8.36
C LEU A 56 3.75 -9.85 -9.51
N TYR A 57 2.42 -9.70 -9.60
CA TYR A 57 1.80 -8.85 -10.62
C TYR A 57 2.24 -7.40 -10.49
N LEU A 58 2.14 -6.83 -9.30
CA LEU A 58 2.48 -5.42 -9.08
C LEU A 58 3.98 -5.14 -9.20
N THR A 59 4.82 -6.07 -8.76
CA THR A 59 6.28 -5.96 -8.94
C THR A 59 6.66 -6.05 -10.42
N LYS A 60 6.07 -6.99 -11.17
CA LYS A 60 6.29 -7.08 -12.63
C LYS A 60 5.85 -5.81 -13.33
N ALA A 61 4.65 -5.30 -13.01
CA ALA A 61 4.14 -4.07 -13.64
C ALA A 61 5.05 -2.87 -13.35
N GLU A 62 5.50 -2.72 -12.10
CA GLU A 62 6.41 -1.65 -11.69
C GLU A 62 7.76 -1.76 -12.40
N ALA A 63 8.38 -2.94 -12.40
CA ALA A 63 9.66 -3.17 -13.07
C ALA A 63 9.58 -2.89 -14.57
N SER A 64 8.51 -3.37 -15.25
CA SER A 64 8.30 -3.08 -16.67
C SER A 64 8.13 -1.59 -16.93
N ALA A 65 7.37 -0.88 -16.08
CA ALA A 65 7.21 0.56 -16.21
C ALA A 65 8.52 1.31 -16.00
N GLN A 66 9.35 0.91 -15.04
CA GLN A 66 10.68 1.50 -14.80
C GLN A 66 11.62 1.30 -15.99
N LEU A 67 11.54 0.16 -16.65
CA LEU A 67 12.30 -0.16 -17.86
C LEU A 67 11.72 0.45 -19.14
N SER A 68 10.69 1.31 -19.01
CA SER A 68 9.97 1.93 -20.15
C SER A 68 9.21 0.93 -21.04
N ASP A 69 9.06 -0.34 -20.62
CA ASP A 69 8.19 -1.30 -21.28
C ASP A 69 6.72 -1.08 -20.84
N LEU A 70 6.16 0.03 -21.32
CA LEU A 70 4.80 0.43 -20.98
C LEU A 70 3.73 -0.57 -21.47
N PRO A 71 3.85 -1.22 -22.63
CA PRO A 71 2.87 -2.23 -23.04
C PRO A 71 2.74 -3.37 -22.04
N THR A 72 3.87 -3.96 -21.60
CA THR A 72 3.86 -5.04 -20.61
C THR A 72 3.35 -4.56 -19.25
N ALA A 73 3.78 -3.36 -18.81
CA ALA A 73 3.33 -2.78 -17.56
C ALA A 73 1.80 -2.58 -17.54
N ARG A 74 1.23 -1.98 -18.59
CA ARG A 74 -0.22 -1.75 -18.73
C ARG A 74 -1.00 -3.05 -18.75
N THR A 75 -0.59 -4.01 -19.58
CA THR A 75 -1.25 -5.32 -19.67
C THR A 75 -1.25 -6.02 -18.30
N THR A 76 -0.12 -5.98 -17.60
CA THR A 76 0.03 -6.64 -16.30
C THR A 76 -0.85 -5.99 -15.23
N VAL A 77 -0.89 -4.66 -15.14
CA VAL A 77 -1.72 -3.98 -14.15
C VAL A 77 -3.21 -4.08 -14.47
N ILE A 78 -3.60 -4.06 -15.75
CA ILE A 78 -5.00 -4.29 -16.16
C ILE A 78 -5.44 -5.71 -15.75
N ALA A 79 -4.62 -6.73 -16.00
CA ALA A 79 -4.91 -8.09 -15.57
C ALA A 79 -5.03 -8.18 -14.04
N PHE A 80 -4.22 -7.45 -13.30
CA PHE A 80 -4.28 -7.37 -11.84
C PHE A 80 -5.59 -6.76 -11.34
N ILE A 81 -6.01 -5.61 -11.87
CA ILE A 81 -7.20 -4.88 -11.37
C ILE A 81 -8.52 -5.52 -11.76
N LYS A 82 -8.55 -6.44 -12.71
CA LYS A 82 -9.76 -7.07 -13.26
C LYS A 82 -10.73 -7.60 -12.20
N ASN A 83 -10.21 -8.17 -11.12
CA ASN A 83 -10.99 -8.75 -10.04
C ASN A 83 -11.00 -7.88 -8.76
N ARG A 84 -10.58 -6.61 -8.86
CA ARG A 84 -10.53 -5.66 -7.73
C ARG A 84 -11.58 -4.57 -7.83
N TYR A 85 -12.14 -4.39 -9.00
CA TYR A 85 -13.11 -3.34 -9.26
C TYR A 85 -14.40 -3.89 -9.87
N THR A 86 -15.49 -3.16 -9.72
CA THR A 86 -16.74 -3.45 -10.45
C THR A 86 -16.47 -3.39 -11.94
N ALA A 87 -17.30 -4.09 -12.75
CA ALA A 87 -17.11 -4.16 -14.20
C ALA A 87 -17.07 -2.76 -14.85
N THR A 88 -17.94 -1.87 -14.43
CA THR A 88 -17.97 -0.48 -14.94
C THR A 88 -16.67 0.26 -14.62
N ALA A 89 -16.22 0.24 -13.38
CA ALA A 89 -14.98 0.90 -12.97
C ALA A 89 -13.74 0.26 -13.63
N PHE A 90 -13.73 -1.06 -13.76
CA PHE A 90 -12.66 -1.76 -14.48
C PHE A 90 -12.52 -1.29 -15.93
N ASN A 91 -13.64 -1.15 -16.67
CA ASN A 91 -13.60 -0.69 -18.05
C ASN A 91 -13.05 0.75 -18.15
N THR A 92 -13.52 1.64 -17.26
CA THR A 92 -13.03 3.03 -17.21
C THR A 92 -11.55 3.09 -16.87
N LEU A 93 -11.11 2.35 -15.86
CA LEU A 93 -9.70 2.29 -15.44
C LEU A 93 -8.81 1.71 -16.53
N SER A 94 -9.25 0.66 -17.21
CA SER A 94 -8.49 0.03 -18.30
C SER A 94 -8.24 1.01 -19.45
N THR A 95 -9.24 1.80 -19.82
CA THR A 95 -9.11 2.86 -20.83
C THR A 95 -8.13 3.96 -20.36
N SER A 96 -8.26 4.37 -19.11
CA SER A 96 -7.37 5.38 -18.51
C SER A 96 -5.92 4.90 -18.46
N ILE A 97 -5.68 3.65 -18.00
CA ILE A 97 -4.34 3.06 -17.92
C ILE A 97 -3.67 2.99 -19.30
N ALA A 98 -4.43 2.72 -20.36
CA ALA A 98 -3.90 2.66 -21.72
C ALA A 98 -3.31 4.03 -22.16
N ALA A 99 -3.82 5.15 -21.65
CA ALA A 99 -3.39 6.50 -21.97
C ALA A 99 -2.34 7.09 -20.99
N MET A 100 -2.05 6.44 -19.87
CA MET A 100 -1.13 6.94 -18.85
C MET A 100 0.30 7.08 -19.40
N THR A 101 0.97 8.17 -19.02
CA THR A 101 2.43 8.29 -19.14
C THR A 101 3.13 7.32 -18.20
N GLN A 102 4.44 7.14 -18.36
CA GLN A 102 5.25 6.28 -17.46
C GLN A 102 5.09 6.72 -15.99
N THR A 103 5.22 8.01 -15.71
CA THR A 103 5.09 8.55 -14.34
C THR A 103 3.70 8.29 -13.76
N GLN A 104 2.65 8.57 -14.53
CA GLN A 104 1.28 8.32 -14.10
C GLN A 104 1.02 6.83 -13.84
N LEU A 105 1.59 5.95 -14.67
CA LEU A 105 1.44 4.51 -14.49
C LEU A 105 2.17 4.01 -13.24
N LEU A 106 3.38 4.51 -12.97
CA LEU A 106 4.11 4.20 -11.74
C LEU A 106 3.37 4.68 -10.50
N ASP A 107 2.80 5.88 -10.52
CA ASP A 107 1.97 6.41 -9.43
C ASP A 107 0.72 5.55 -9.21
N PHE A 108 0.06 5.15 -10.29
CA PHE A 108 -1.10 4.27 -10.23
C PHE A 108 -0.74 2.91 -9.59
N ILE A 109 0.36 2.29 -10.04
CA ILE A 109 0.85 1.02 -9.49
C ILE A 109 1.19 1.16 -8.00
N ALA A 110 1.84 2.25 -7.61
CA ALA A 110 2.16 2.53 -6.20
C ALA A 110 0.90 2.68 -5.33
N GLN A 111 -0.17 3.28 -5.86
CA GLN A 111 -1.47 3.37 -5.19
C GLN A 111 -2.16 2.00 -5.11
N GLU A 112 -2.09 1.19 -6.18
CA GLU A 112 -2.62 -0.19 -6.15
C GLU A 112 -1.89 -1.05 -5.12
N ARG A 113 -0.57 -0.92 -4.98
CA ARG A 113 0.21 -1.57 -3.91
C ARG A 113 -0.29 -1.14 -2.54
N GLN A 114 -0.53 0.15 -2.33
CA GLN A 114 -1.05 0.66 -1.05
C GLN A 114 -2.43 0.09 -0.71
N ARG A 115 -3.33 -0.02 -1.70
CA ARG A 115 -4.67 -0.62 -1.52
C ARG A 115 -4.58 -2.12 -1.25
N GLU A 116 -3.83 -2.84 -2.08
CA GLU A 116 -3.74 -4.31 -2.01
C GLU A 116 -3.07 -4.79 -0.72
N PHE A 117 -1.99 -4.13 -0.30
CA PHE A 117 -1.18 -4.54 0.85
C PHE A 117 -1.43 -3.70 2.10
N ALA A 118 -2.62 -3.08 2.18
CA ALA A 118 -3.02 -2.35 3.39
C ALA A 118 -2.84 -3.25 4.63
N VAL A 119 -2.18 -2.74 5.65
CA VAL A 119 -1.82 -3.38 6.93
C VAL A 119 -0.95 -4.65 6.86
N GLU A 120 -0.30 -4.89 5.73
CA GLU A 120 0.65 -6.00 5.54
C GLU A 120 2.13 -5.58 5.72
N GLY A 121 2.39 -4.33 6.06
CA GLY A 121 3.74 -3.82 6.32
C GLY A 121 4.52 -3.34 5.08
N HIS A 122 4.01 -3.56 3.86
CA HIS A 122 4.71 -3.22 2.62
C HIS A 122 4.93 -1.72 2.43
N ARG A 123 4.00 -0.87 2.90
CA ARG A 123 4.01 0.57 2.62
C ARG A 123 5.28 1.29 3.06
N TRP A 124 5.84 0.92 4.21
CA TRP A 124 7.10 1.50 4.69
C TRP A 124 8.25 1.25 3.71
N PHE A 125 8.41 0.00 3.26
CA PHE A 125 9.46 -0.38 2.33
C PHE A 125 9.25 0.26 0.95
N ASP A 126 8.00 0.36 0.49
CA ASP A 126 7.68 1.04 -0.77
C ASP A 126 8.06 2.52 -0.71
N LEU A 127 7.68 3.24 0.35
CA LEU A 127 8.05 4.65 0.51
C LEU A 127 9.56 4.83 0.65
N ARG A 128 10.23 4.00 1.46
CA ARG A 128 11.67 4.07 1.68
C ARG A 128 12.47 3.93 0.38
N ARG A 129 12.06 3.02 -0.50
CA ARG A 129 12.78 2.74 -1.75
C ARG A 129 12.41 3.68 -2.91
N THR A 130 11.35 4.48 -2.74
CA THR A 130 10.86 5.34 -3.82
C THR A 130 10.90 6.82 -3.44
N THR A 131 9.83 7.33 -2.89
CA THR A 131 9.60 8.78 -2.77
C THR A 131 9.99 9.37 -1.42
N GLN A 132 10.16 8.55 -0.38
CA GLN A 132 10.40 9.01 1.01
C GLN A 132 9.51 10.19 1.41
N LYS A 133 8.23 10.14 1.00
CA LYS A 133 7.24 11.21 1.23
C LYS A 133 7.05 11.45 2.72
N GLN A 134 6.65 12.68 3.06
CA GLN A 134 6.22 13.02 4.41
C GLN A 134 5.10 12.08 4.89
N ILE A 135 5.22 11.62 6.13
CA ILE A 135 4.20 10.84 6.84
C ILE A 135 3.79 11.59 8.08
N ASN A 136 2.49 11.85 8.22
CA ASN A 136 1.89 12.36 9.44
C ASN A 136 1.13 11.23 10.14
N HIS A 137 1.34 11.08 11.42
CA HIS A 137 0.69 10.05 12.24
C HIS A 137 0.28 10.63 13.59
N THR A 138 -0.98 10.43 13.96
CA THR A 138 -1.50 10.80 15.28
C THR A 138 -1.55 9.56 16.17
N PHE A 139 -0.92 9.62 17.32
CA PHE A 139 -0.94 8.57 18.32
C PHE A 139 -1.11 9.16 19.72
N ASN A 140 -2.10 8.69 20.48
CA ASN A 140 -2.46 9.23 21.80
C ASN A 140 -2.65 10.75 21.77
N ASP A 141 -3.40 11.25 20.80
CA ASP A 141 -3.71 12.68 20.60
C ASP A 141 -2.45 13.58 20.37
N GLN A 142 -1.31 12.97 20.07
CA GLN A 142 -0.10 13.65 19.65
C GLN A 142 0.21 13.40 18.20
N ASP A 143 0.60 14.44 17.48
CA ASP A 143 0.96 14.36 16.07
C ASP A 143 2.47 14.16 15.93
N TYR A 144 2.81 13.19 15.11
CA TYR A 144 4.18 12.85 14.74
C TYR A 144 4.36 13.04 13.24
N THR A 145 5.41 13.73 12.87
CA THR A 145 5.74 13.95 11.46
C THR A 145 7.10 13.35 11.14
N LEU A 146 7.12 12.52 10.11
CA LEU A 146 8.33 12.15 9.40
C LEU A 146 8.36 13.01 8.15
N ILE A 147 9.32 13.91 8.04
CA ILE A 147 9.41 14.82 6.88
C ILE A 147 9.87 14.07 5.63
N GLU A 148 9.68 14.68 4.46
CA GLU A 148 10.19 14.12 3.21
C GLU A 148 11.72 13.98 3.25
N ASN A 149 12.24 12.85 2.76
CA ASN A 149 13.66 12.48 2.79
C ASN A 149 14.28 12.48 4.20
N ASP A 150 13.47 12.22 5.22
CA ASP A 150 13.93 12.15 6.61
C ASP A 150 14.96 11.03 6.79
N PRO A 151 16.11 11.28 7.46
CA PRO A 151 17.12 10.24 7.74
C PRO A 151 16.56 9.02 8.47
N ARG A 152 15.47 9.17 9.23
CA ARG A 152 14.78 8.09 9.93
C ARG A 152 14.09 7.08 9.00
N TYR A 153 13.99 7.36 7.69
CA TYR A 153 13.63 6.33 6.71
C TYR A 153 14.64 5.20 6.67
N THR A 154 15.89 5.44 7.09
CA THR A 154 16.88 4.40 7.34
C THR A 154 16.91 4.13 8.84
N LEU A 155 16.43 2.95 9.24
CA LEU A 155 16.46 2.57 10.65
C LEU A 155 17.91 2.41 11.10
N PRO A 156 18.31 3.01 12.24
CA PRO A 156 19.63 2.80 12.80
C PRO A 156 19.78 1.34 13.26
N PHE A 157 21.00 0.87 13.31
CA PHE A 157 21.29 -0.40 13.97
C PHE A 157 20.80 -0.38 15.42
N PRO A 158 20.28 -1.50 15.93
CA PRO A 158 19.89 -1.61 17.33
C PRO A 158 21.04 -1.17 18.27
N LEU A 159 20.69 -0.55 19.39
CA LEU A 159 21.68 -0.04 20.32
C LEU A 159 22.65 -1.13 20.77
N ASP A 160 22.14 -2.31 21.09
CA ASP A 160 22.96 -3.44 21.52
C ASP A 160 23.97 -3.87 20.46
N ALA A 161 23.57 -3.83 19.17
CA ALA A 161 24.50 -4.14 18.08
C ALA A 161 25.63 -3.11 17.99
N ARG A 162 25.32 -1.81 18.15
CA ARG A 162 26.31 -0.73 18.15
C ARG A 162 27.24 -0.76 19.39
N LEU A 163 26.70 -1.15 20.55
CA LEU A 163 27.50 -1.29 21.77
C LEU A 163 28.50 -2.45 21.72
N ASN A 164 28.13 -3.51 20.99
CA ASN A 164 28.97 -4.72 20.84
C ASN A 164 29.84 -4.70 19.58
N ASN A 165 29.63 -3.76 18.68
CA ASN A 165 30.44 -3.57 17.47
C ASN A 165 30.55 -2.07 17.17
N PRO A 166 31.63 -1.42 17.64
CA PRO A 166 31.85 0.02 17.47
C PRO A 166 32.07 0.45 16.02
N ASP A 167 32.28 -0.50 15.10
CA ASP A 167 32.48 -0.23 13.67
C ASP A 167 31.15 -0.14 12.87
N LEU A 168 29.97 -0.22 13.55
CA LEU A 168 28.64 -0.10 12.96
C LEU A 168 28.10 1.33 13.03
#